data_fd8bb0737249291c7e97eefbe3d4c7df
#
_entry.id   fd8bb0737249291c7e97eefbe3d4c7df
#
_cell.length_a   1.000
_cell.length_b   1.000
_cell.length_c   1.000
_cell.angle_alpha   90.00
_cell.angle_beta   90.00
_cell.angle_gamma   90.00
#
_symmetry.space_group_name_H-M   'P 1'
#
loop_
_entity.id
_entity.type
_entity.pdbx_description
1 polymer ?
#
loop_
_entity_poly.entity_id
_entity_poly.type
_entity_poly.pdbx_seq_one_letter_code
_entity_poly.pdbx_strand_id
1 'polypeptide(L)'
;LYFETSRGCPYQCQYCLSSLEKGLRFFSLDYLKKQINLLMKTDVKIIKLLDRSFNAKTEHALAILKYIFENYREGVQFQFEINGDVLDQRIIDYINDYAPESLLRFEIGIQSTYEPTNEIVKRYQDFKRLSEVIRQLQTNHKIDFHLDLIAGLPLENLERFAKSFDDVFSFYPKELQLGFLKLLRGTSLRKEASKYGYVYDSKSPYELIYSNDLTKND
;
A
#
# COMPACT_ATOMS: atom_id res chain seq x y z
N LEU A 1 3.13 -15.80 -7.54
CA LEU A 1 4.58 -15.71 -7.41
C LEU A 1 4.96 -14.35 -6.82
N TYR A 2 6.08 -14.28 -6.07
CA TYR A 2 6.61 -13.05 -5.49
C TYR A 2 7.84 -12.57 -6.24
N PHE A 3 7.95 -11.24 -6.42
CA PHE A 3 9.03 -10.60 -7.16
C PHE A 3 9.39 -9.26 -6.51
N GLU A 4 10.66 -8.83 -6.58
CA GLU A 4 11.12 -7.54 -6.05
C GLU A 4 11.80 -6.72 -7.15
N THR A 5 11.47 -5.42 -7.23
CA THR A 5 12.19 -4.47 -8.08
C THR A 5 13.03 -3.48 -7.25
N SER A 6 12.67 -3.35 -5.98
CA SER A 6 13.42 -2.59 -4.98
C SER A 6 13.30 -3.25 -3.60
N ARG A 7 14.19 -2.87 -2.68
CA ARG A 7 14.19 -3.33 -1.31
C ARG A 7 14.37 -2.18 -0.34
N GLY A 8 13.53 -2.17 0.72
CA GLY A 8 13.44 -1.10 1.71
C GLY A 8 12.23 -0.22 1.49
N CYS A 9 12.08 0.81 2.33
CA CYS A 9 10.98 1.77 2.26
C CYS A 9 11.51 3.17 2.61
N PRO A 10 11.15 4.23 1.89
CA PRO A 10 11.57 5.59 2.23
C PRO A 10 10.79 6.18 3.40
N TYR A 11 9.69 5.54 3.81
CA TYR A 11 8.77 6.04 4.83
C TYR A 11 9.07 5.46 6.21
N GLN A 12 8.62 6.17 7.25
CA GLN A 12 8.94 5.88 8.65
C GLN A 12 7.67 5.64 9.49
N CYS A 13 6.65 5.02 8.91
CA CYS A 13 5.39 4.74 9.61
C CYS A 13 5.65 3.95 10.90
N GLN A 14 5.16 4.47 12.04
CA GLN A 14 5.51 3.97 13.38
C GLN A 14 5.03 2.55 13.68
N TYR A 15 4.01 2.07 12.98
CA TYR A 15 3.46 0.71 13.13
C TYR A 15 4.14 -0.31 12.22
N CYS A 16 4.93 0.14 11.23
CA CYS A 16 5.43 -0.71 10.15
C CYS A 16 6.84 -1.24 10.43
N LEU A 17 7.09 -2.53 10.17
CA LEU A 17 8.42 -3.13 10.26
C LEU A 17 9.40 -2.56 9.24
N SER A 18 8.92 -2.12 8.09
CA SER A 18 9.78 -1.51 7.05
C SER A 18 10.45 -0.22 7.52
N SER A 19 9.94 0.43 8.58
CA SER A 19 10.58 1.60 9.20
C SER A 19 11.84 1.27 10.01
N LEU A 20 12.08 -0.01 10.29
CA LEU A 20 13.27 -0.47 11.04
C LEU A 20 14.53 -0.53 10.18
N GLU A 21 14.36 -0.65 8.86
CA GLU A 21 15.46 -0.63 7.91
C GLU A 21 15.56 0.76 7.27
N LYS A 22 16.81 1.25 7.14
CA LYS A 22 17.05 2.53 6.48
C LYS A 22 17.51 2.33 5.05
N GLY A 23 16.99 3.20 4.19
CA GLY A 23 17.41 3.28 2.79
C GLY A 23 16.55 2.44 1.86
N LEU A 24 16.65 2.78 0.59
CA LEU A 24 15.94 2.14 -0.50
C LEU A 24 16.97 1.77 -1.57
N ARG A 25 16.96 0.54 -2.02
CA ARG A 25 17.87 -0.01 -3.02
C ARG A 25 17.08 -0.54 -4.19
N PHE A 26 17.47 -0.16 -5.39
CA PHE A 26 16.82 -0.60 -6.63
C PHE A 26 17.69 -1.67 -7.32
N PHE A 27 17.03 -2.69 -7.85
CA PHE A 27 17.70 -3.62 -8.76
C PHE A 27 17.91 -2.95 -10.14
N SER A 28 18.93 -3.37 -10.87
CA SER A 28 19.17 -2.82 -12.21
C SER A 28 18.06 -3.18 -13.20
N LEU A 29 17.70 -2.27 -14.08
CA LEU A 29 16.66 -2.50 -15.08
C LEU A 29 16.98 -3.70 -15.98
N ASP A 30 18.24 -3.91 -16.34
CA ASP A 30 18.65 -5.05 -17.17
C ASP A 30 18.41 -6.39 -16.46
N TYR A 31 18.67 -6.46 -15.16
CA TYR A 31 18.34 -7.64 -14.36
C TYR A 31 16.82 -7.85 -14.32
N LEU A 32 16.06 -6.82 -14.02
CA LEU A 32 14.60 -6.89 -13.91
C LEU A 32 13.94 -7.32 -15.22
N LYS A 33 14.37 -6.77 -16.35
CA LYS A 33 13.91 -7.17 -17.69
C LYS A 33 14.13 -8.66 -17.97
N LYS A 34 15.32 -9.17 -17.62
CA LYS A 34 15.61 -10.59 -17.76
C LYS A 34 14.67 -11.45 -16.91
N GLN A 35 14.41 -11.04 -15.66
CA GLN A 35 13.52 -11.78 -14.77
C GLN A 35 12.07 -11.72 -15.25
N ILE A 36 11.55 -10.56 -15.66
CA ILE A 36 10.20 -10.42 -16.23
C ILE A 36 10.05 -11.34 -17.44
N ASN A 37 11.03 -11.38 -18.34
CA ASN A 37 10.99 -12.28 -19.50
C ASN A 37 10.93 -13.76 -19.11
N LEU A 38 11.60 -14.17 -18.05
CA LEU A 38 11.51 -15.53 -17.54
C LEU A 38 10.11 -15.82 -16.96
N LEU A 39 9.55 -14.87 -16.21
CA LEU A 39 8.20 -14.97 -15.64
C LEU A 39 7.13 -15.10 -16.75
N MET A 40 7.28 -14.35 -17.84
CA MET A 40 6.34 -14.42 -18.98
C MET A 40 6.37 -15.76 -19.73
N LYS A 41 7.40 -16.56 -19.55
CA LYS A 41 7.47 -17.92 -20.11
C LYS A 41 6.79 -18.97 -19.24
N THR A 42 6.33 -18.61 -18.04
CA THR A 42 5.62 -19.50 -17.12
C THR A 42 4.11 -19.33 -17.26
N ASP A 43 3.33 -20.21 -16.67
CA ASP A 43 1.86 -20.14 -16.61
C ASP A 43 1.33 -19.41 -15.37
N VAL A 44 2.21 -18.74 -14.61
CA VAL A 44 1.88 -17.94 -13.44
C VAL A 44 0.80 -16.91 -13.78
N LYS A 45 -0.27 -16.85 -12.97
CA LYS A 45 -1.40 -15.92 -13.17
C LYS A 45 -1.22 -14.60 -12.42
N ILE A 46 -0.60 -14.66 -11.23
CA ILE A 46 -0.44 -13.49 -10.36
C ILE A 46 1.03 -13.36 -9.99
N ILE A 47 1.59 -12.18 -10.25
CA ILE A 47 2.94 -11.77 -9.83
C ILE A 47 2.77 -10.61 -8.86
N LYS A 48 2.99 -10.87 -7.55
CA LYS A 48 2.95 -9.84 -6.52
C LYS A 48 4.35 -9.26 -6.30
N LEU A 49 4.48 -7.96 -6.46
CA LEU A 49 5.70 -7.24 -6.13
C LEU A 49 5.77 -7.05 -4.60
N LEU A 50 6.96 -7.29 -4.04
CA LEU A 50 7.24 -7.12 -2.62
C LEU A 50 7.83 -5.74 -2.29
N ASP A 51 7.90 -4.87 -3.28
CA ASP A 51 8.31 -3.48 -3.12
C ASP A 51 7.36 -2.77 -2.18
N ARG A 52 7.88 -2.21 -1.08
CA ARG A 52 7.06 -1.52 -0.06
C ARG A 52 6.50 -0.18 -0.52
N SER A 53 6.99 0.32 -1.64
CA SER A 53 6.51 1.49 -2.35
C SER A 53 7.11 1.49 -3.75
N PHE A 54 6.44 0.83 -4.67
CA PHE A 54 6.91 0.66 -6.05
C PHE A 54 7.19 2.01 -6.73
N ASN A 55 6.37 3.01 -6.47
CA ASN A 55 6.49 4.35 -7.06
C ASN A 55 7.44 5.30 -6.30
N ALA A 56 8.28 4.78 -5.38
CA ALA A 56 9.25 5.60 -4.64
C ALA A 56 10.30 6.30 -5.53
N LYS A 57 10.50 5.82 -6.76
CA LYS A 57 11.31 6.46 -7.79
C LYS A 57 10.60 6.39 -9.13
N THR A 58 10.05 7.51 -9.56
CA THR A 58 9.21 7.63 -10.76
C THR A 58 9.84 7.03 -12.02
N GLU A 59 11.09 7.38 -12.32
CA GLU A 59 11.78 6.90 -13.53
C GLU A 59 11.95 5.37 -13.54
N HIS A 60 12.21 4.78 -12.37
CA HIS A 60 12.35 3.34 -12.22
C HIS A 60 11.00 2.64 -12.43
N ALA A 61 9.96 3.13 -11.76
CA ALA A 61 8.61 2.59 -11.88
C ALA A 61 8.09 2.69 -13.33
N LEU A 62 8.26 3.83 -13.96
CA LEU A 62 7.82 4.05 -15.33
C LEU A 62 8.55 3.13 -16.33
N ALA A 63 9.88 2.94 -16.16
CA ALA A 63 10.65 2.03 -17.02
C ALA A 63 10.19 0.57 -16.88
N ILE A 64 9.82 0.14 -15.67
CA ILE A 64 9.30 -1.21 -15.42
C ILE A 64 7.91 -1.38 -16.01
N LEU A 65 6.99 -0.41 -15.78
CA LEU A 65 5.64 -0.46 -16.36
C LEU A 65 5.68 -0.52 -17.88
N LYS A 66 6.49 0.33 -18.52
CA LYS A 66 6.70 0.30 -19.97
C LYS A 66 7.13 -1.09 -20.44
N TYR A 67 8.13 -1.66 -19.78
CA TYR A 67 8.63 -2.97 -20.15
C TYR A 67 7.60 -4.08 -19.96
N ILE A 68 6.82 -4.03 -18.87
CA ILE A 68 5.74 -4.98 -18.62
C ILE A 68 4.67 -4.87 -19.72
N PHE A 69 4.23 -3.65 -20.08
CA PHE A 69 3.19 -3.43 -21.08
C PHE A 69 3.61 -3.89 -22.49
N GLU A 70 4.89 -3.78 -22.80
CA GLU A 70 5.44 -4.24 -24.09
C GLU A 70 5.62 -5.77 -24.16
N ASN A 71 5.72 -6.45 -23.02
CA ASN A 71 6.16 -7.86 -22.96
C ASN A 71 5.25 -8.77 -22.13
N TYR A 72 4.09 -8.28 -21.67
CA TYR A 72 3.20 -9.10 -20.85
C TYR A 72 2.60 -10.28 -21.63
N ARG A 73 2.19 -11.29 -20.89
CA ARG A 73 1.42 -12.43 -21.41
C ARG A 73 -0.04 -12.26 -20.99
N GLU A 74 -0.95 -12.55 -21.90
CA GLU A 74 -2.38 -12.53 -21.62
C GLU A 74 -2.74 -13.41 -20.42
N GLY A 75 -3.63 -12.91 -19.57
CA GLY A 75 -4.09 -13.60 -18.35
C GLY A 75 -3.12 -13.55 -17.17
N VAL A 76 -2.03 -12.76 -17.23
CA VAL A 76 -1.19 -12.45 -16.08
C VAL A 76 -1.62 -11.14 -15.44
N GLN A 77 -1.58 -11.05 -14.10
CA GLN A 77 -1.79 -9.84 -13.33
C GLN A 77 -0.57 -9.51 -12.47
N PHE A 78 -0.15 -8.26 -12.49
CA PHE A 78 0.89 -7.71 -11.62
C PHE A 78 0.24 -6.91 -10.48
N GLN A 79 0.61 -7.25 -9.24
CA GLN A 79 0.15 -6.53 -8.04
C GLN A 79 1.29 -5.69 -7.48
N PHE A 80 1.03 -4.39 -7.25
CA PHE A 80 2.00 -3.41 -6.78
C PHE A 80 1.51 -2.75 -5.51
N GLU A 81 2.37 -2.66 -4.48
CA GLU A 81 2.14 -1.76 -3.34
C GLU A 81 2.63 -0.36 -3.73
N ILE A 82 1.74 0.63 -3.70
CA ILE A 82 2.06 2.02 -4.05
C ILE A 82 1.62 3.01 -2.97
N ASN A 83 2.26 4.17 -2.93
CA ASN A 83 1.74 5.35 -2.25
C ASN A 83 1.02 6.24 -3.26
N GLY A 84 -0.31 6.25 -3.18
CA GLY A 84 -1.14 6.86 -4.21
C GLY A 84 -1.04 8.37 -4.27
N ASP A 85 -0.94 9.07 -3.13
CA ASP A 85 -0.89 10.54 -3.07
C ASP A 85 0.37 11.15 -3.71
N VAL A 86 1.47 10.38 -3.75
CA VAL A 86 2.73 10.79 -4.38
C VAL A 86 2.95 10.15 -5.76
N LEU A 87 1.93 9.53 -6.34
CA LEU A 87 2.05 8.97 -7.68
C LEU A 87 2.21 10.10 -8.71
N ASP A 88 3.28 10.03 -9.48
CA ASP A 88 3.62 11.02 -10.51
C ASP A 88 2.59 11.02 -11.65
N GLN A 89 2.18 12.20 -12.12
CA GLN A 89 1.18 12.34 -13.18
C GLN A 89 1.58 11.61 -14.45
N ARG A 90 2.86 11.56 -14.78
CA ARG A 90 3.38 10.83 -15.95
C ARG A 90 3.09 9.32 -15.89
N ILE A 91 3.08 8.74 -14.67
CA ILE A 91 2.71 7.33 -14.48
C ILE A 91 1.21 7.16 -14.68
N ILE A 92 0.41 8.08 -14.11
CA ILE A 92 -1.06 8.05 -14.24
C ILE A 92 -1.47 8.14 -15.70
N ASP A 93 -0.92 9.13 -16.43
CA ASP A 93 -1.20 9.34 -17.85
C ASP A 93 -0.79 8.10 -18.67
N TYR A 94 0.41 7.58 -18.42
CA TYR A 94 0.90 6.40 -19.12
C TYR A 94 0.03 5.16 -18.89
N ILE A 95 -0.44 4.96 -17.66
CA ILE A 95 -1.34 3.86 -17.33
C ILE A 95 -2.69 4.05 -18.03
N ASN A 96 -3.27 5.24 -17.97
CA ASN A 96 -4.56 5.52 -18.60
C ASN A 96 -4.52 5.31 -20.11
N ASP A 97 -3.44 5.70 -20.76
CA ASP A 97 -3.29 5.57 -22.20
C ASP A 97 -3.00 4.12 -22.64
N TYR A 98 -2.11 3.43 -21.94
CA TYR A 98 -1.48 2.22 -22.46
C TYR A 98 -1.73 0.94 -21.63
N ALA A 99 -2.27 1.02 -20.41
CA ALA A 99 -2.42 -0.18 -19.60
C ALA A 99 -3.40 -1.17 -20.23
N PRO A 100 -3.00 -2.44 -20.41
CA PRO A 100 -3.92 -3.51 -20.77
C PRO A 100 -4.93 -3.77 -19.63
N GLU A 101 -6.14 -4.17 -19.99
CA GLU A 101 -7.17 -4.52 -19.01
C GLU A 101 -6.72 -5.66 -18.09
N SER A 102 -7.04 -5.54 -16.81
CA SER A 102 -6.77 -6.55 -15.77
C SER A 102 -5.29 -6.90 -15.54
N LEU A 103 -4.36 -6.22 -16.22
CA LEU A 103 -2.93 -6.45 -16.05
C LEU A 103 -2.41 -5.93 -14.70
N LEU A 104 -2.95 -4.80 -14.23
CA LEU A 104 -2.48 -4.15 -13.03
C LEU A 104 -3.48 -4.25 -11.88
N ARG A 105 -2.95 -4.51 -10.68
CA ARG A 105 -3.64 -4.34 -9.42
C ARG A 105 -2.78 -3.48 -8.50
N PHE A 106 -3.36 -2.42 -7.95
CA PHE A 106 -2.70 -1.56 -6.99
C PHE A 106 -3.24 -1.80 -5.58
N GLU A 107 -2.33 -2.13 -4.68
CA GLU A 107 -2.55 -2.19 -3.25
C GLU A 107 -2.10 -0.86 -2.65
N ILE A 108 -3.04 -0.13 -2.04
CA ILE A 108 -2.82 1.19 -1.47
C ILE A 108 -3.22 1.16 0.00
N GLY A 109 -2.22 1.21 0.87
CA GLY A 109 -2.47 1.36 2.29
C GLY A 109 -2.89 2.79 2.59
N ILE A 110 -4.17 3.05 2.83
CA ILE A 110 -4.69 4.34 3.28
C ILE A 110 -4.54 4.44 4.80
N GLN A 111 -4.90 3.37 5.48
CA GLN A 111 -4.83 3.12 6.92
C GLN A 111 -5.86 3.93 7.71
N SER A 112 -5.95 5.24 7.52
CA SER A 112 -6.92 6.17 8.09
C SER A 112 -7.07 7.38 7.17
N THR A 113 -8.26 7.98 7.11
CA THR A 113 -8.48 9.29 6.45
C THR A 113 -8.38 10.45 7.45
N TYR A 114 -8.14 10.15 8.73
CA TYR A 114 -8.01 11.15 9.79
C TYR A 114 -6.58 11.67 9.90
N GLU A 115 -6.36 12.91 9.47
CA GLU A 115 -5.04 13.52 9.40
C GLU A 115 -4.26 13.48 10.73
N PRO A 116 -4.86 13.81 11.92
CA PRO A 116 -4.13 13.74 13.18
C PRO A 116 -3.61 12.35 13.51
N THR A 117 -4.34 11.28 13.15
CA THR A 117 -3.87 9.89 13.27
C THR A 117 -2.66 9.66 12.38
N ASN A 118 -2.75 10.05 11.11
CA ASN A 118 -1.68 9.87 10.14
C ASN A 118 -0.40 10.63 10.54
N GLU A 119 -0.52 11.84 11.05
CA GLU A 119 0.61 12.62 11.58
C GLU A 119 1.33 11.92 12.74
N ILE A 120 0.57 11.46 13.74
CA ILE A 120 1.14 10.76 14.91
C ILE A 120 1.90 9.52 14.50
N VAL A 121 1.34 8.71 13.61
CA VAL A 121 2.00 7.48 13.15
C VAL A 121 3.03 7.72 12.06
N LYS A 122 3.34 8.97 11.74
CA LYS A 122 4.30 9.40 10.70
C LYS A 122 3.98 8.84 9.31
N ARG A 123 2.70 8.72 9.03
CA ARG A 123 2.20 8.42 7.71
C ARG A 123 1.67 9.71 7.07
N TYR A 124 2.59 10.52 6.59
CA TYR A 124 2.24 11.77 5.90
C TYR A 124 1.60 11.43 4.56
N GLN A 125 0.28 11.61 4.49
CA GLN A 125 -0.53 11.29 3.32
C GLN A 125 -1.54 12.41 3.07
N ASP A 126 -1.57 12.91 1.84
CA ASP A 126 -2.61 13.84 1.37
C ASP A 126 -3.80 13.02 0.83
N PHE A 127 -4.84 12.83 1.67
CA PHE A 127 -6.02 12.06 1.29
C PHE A 127 -6.80 12.71 0.14
N LYS A 128 -6.79 14.03 0.01
CA LYS A 128 -7.43 14.73 -1.11
C LYS A 128 -6.72 14.38 -2.42
N ARG A 129 -5.39 14.51 -2.45
CA ARG A 129 -4.59 14.14 -3.62
C ARG A 129 -4.72 12.65 -3.94
N LEU A 130 -4.70 11.78 -2.93
CA LEU A 130 -4.92 10.34 -3.10
C LEU A 130 -6.27 10.06 -3.78
N SER A 131 -7.34 10.73 -3.31
CA SER A 131 -8.68 10.60 -3.89
C SER A 131 -8.73 10.99 -5.37
N GLU A 132 -8.05 12.08 -5.72
CA GLU A 132 -7.92 12.54 -7.11
C GLU A 132 -7.19 11.51 -7.97
N VAL A 133 -6.09 10.93 -7.47
CA VAL A 133 -5.31 9.90 -8.18
C VAL A 133 -6.15 8.64 -8.41
N ILE A 134 -6.83 8.14 -7.38
CA ILE A 134 -7.69 6.96 -7.51
C ILE A 134 -8.75 7.19 -8.58
N ARG A 135 -9.44 8.33 -8.55
CA ARG A 135 -10.48 8.66 -9.55
C ARG A 135 -9.91 8.78 -10.96
N GLN A 136 -8.73 9.39 -11.13
CA GLN A 136 -8.08 9.46 -12.44
C GLN A 136 -7.75 8.07 -13.01
N LEU A 137 -7.25 7.16 -12.15
CA LEU A 137 -6.93 5.79 -12.57
C LEU A 137 -8.18 4.92 -12.77
N GLN A 138 -9.32 5.27 -12.16
CA GLN A 138 -10.59 4.57 -12.37
C GLN A 138 -11.30 4.95 -13.68
N THR A 139 -10.92 6.05 -14.32
CA THR A 139 -11.60 6.59 -15.51
C THR A 139 -11.77 5.54 -16.61
N ASN A 140 -10.79 4.68 -16.81
CA ASN A 140 -10.79 3.68 -17.87
C ASN A 140 -11.08 2.24 -17.38
N HIS A 141 -11.38 2.05 -16.09
CA HIS A 141 -11.68 0.74 -15.46
C HIS A 141 -10.66 -0.36 -15.73
N LYS A 142 -9.37 0.02 -16.02
CA LYS A 142 -8.32 -0.93 -16.38
C LYS A 142 -7.57 -1.52 -15.18
N ILE A 143 -7.71 -0.89 -14.00
CA ILE A 143 -6.95 -1.24 -12.80
C ILE A 143 -7.84 -1.76 -11.71
N ASP A 144 -7.41 -2.84 -11.08
CA ASP A 144 -8.01 -3.34 -9.84
C ASP A 144 -7.38 -2.62 -8.64
N PHE A 145 -8.22 -2.08 -7.76
CA PHE A 145 -7.78 -1.49 -6.49
C PHE A 145 -8.01 -2.43 -5.32
N HIS A 146 -6.97 -2.56 -4.50
CA HIS A 146 -7.01 -3.12 -3.16
C HIS A 146 -6.65 -1.99 -2.19
N LEU A 147 -7.57 -1.60 -1.34
CA LEU A 147 -7.39 -0.51 -0.39
C LEU A 147 -7.38 -1.05 1.04
N ASP A 148 -6.49 -0.52 1.89
CA ASP A 148 -6.32 -1.01 3.26
C ASP A 148 -6.62 0.06 4.28
N LEU A 149 -7.34 -0.34 5.35
CA LEU A 149 -7.56 0.43 6.57
C LEU A 149 -7.08 -0.35 7.79
N ILE A 150 -6.62 0.36 8.82
CA ILE A 150 -6.19 -0.23 10.09
C ILE A 150 -7.05 0.35 11.22
N ALA A 151 -7.89 -0.48 11.83
CA ALA A 151 -8.61 -0.12 13.05
C ALA A 151 -7.66 -0.13 14.26
N GLY A 152 -7.78 0.87 15.14
CA GLY A 152 -7.03 0.96 16.38
C GLY A 152 -5.77 1.82 16.32
N LEU A 153 -5.60 2.62 15.27
CA LEU A 153 -4.56 3.64 15.25
C LEU A 153 -4.84 4.73 16.32
N PRO A 154 -3.81 5.48 16.80
CA PRO A 154 -3.99 6.50 17.82
C PRO A 154 -4.97 7.59 17.39
N LEU A 155 -5.76 8.13 18.30
CA LEU A 155 -6.76 9.18 18.11
C LEU A 155 -7.94 8.81 17.18
N GLU A 156 -8.06 7.57 16.76
CA GLU A 156 -9.14 7.11 15.90
C GLU A 156 -10.09 6.19 16.69
N ASN A 157 -11.19 6.77 17.19
CA ASN A 157 -12.28 6.04 17.80
C ASN A 157 -13.18 5.38 16.73
N LEU A 158 -14.16 4.60 17.14
CA LEU A 158 -15.07 3.88 16.23
C LEU A 158 -15.76 4.81 15.23
N GLU A 159 -16.23 5.98 15.67
CA GLU A 159 -16.90 6.95 14.78
C GLU A 159 -15.95 7.48 13.69
N ARG A 160 -14.70 7.78 14.07
CA ARG A 160 -13.66 8.22 13.12
C ARG A 160 -13.26 7.11 12.16
N PHE A 161 -13.13 5.89 12.66
CA PHE A 161 -12.85 4.73 11.82
C PHE A 161 -13.99 4.46 10.84
N ALA A 162 -15.25 4.53 11.30
CA ALA A 162 -16.42 4.40 10.42
C ALA A 162 -16.41 5.44 9.31
N LYS A 163 -16.03 6.70 9.63
CA LYS A 163 -15.86 7.73 8.61
C LYS A 163 -14.73 7.38 7.62
N SER A 164 -13.59 6.91 8.11
CA SER A 164 -12.49 6.45 7.24
C SER A 164 -12.94 5.31 6.33
N PHE A 165 -13.77 4.40 6.85
CA PHE A 165 -14.38 3.34 6.05
C PHE A 165 -15.26 3.90 4.95
N ASP A 166 -16.21 4.79 5.27
CA ASP A 166 -17.13 5.37 4.30
C ASP A 166 -16.40 6.15 3.21
N ASP A 167 -15.40 6.96 3.60
CA ASP A 167 -14.57 7.72 2.68
C ASP A 167 -13.89 6.79 1.66
N VAL A 168 -13.29 5.68 2.13
CA VAL A 168 -12.55 4.74 1.28
C VAL A 168 -13.48 3.82 0.50
N PHE A 169 -14.58 3.37 1.10
CA PHE A 169 -15.58 2.54 0.42
C PHE A 169 -16.25 3.27 -0.74
N SER A 170 -16.35 4.61 -0.67
CA SER A 170 -16.88 5.46 -1.75
C SER A 170 -16.11 5.35 -3.08
N PHE A 171 -14.90 4.81 -3.07
CA PHE A 171 -14.14 4.51 -4.31
C PHE A 171 -14.56 3.21 -4.97
N TYR A 172 -15.41 2.39 -4.33
CA TYR A 172 -15.82 1.07 -4.83
C TYR A 172 -14.63 0.20 -5.25
N PRO A 173 -13.63 0.00 -4.38
CA PRO A 173 -12.48 -0.82 -4.71
C PRO A 173 -12.91 -2.27 -4.94
N LYS A 174 -12.13 -3.02 -5.75
CA LYS A 174 -12.36 -4.44 -5.94
C LYS A 174 -12.19 -5.23 -4.64
N GLU A 175 -11.31 -4.75 -3.77
CA GLU A 175 -11.09 -5.30 -2.43
C GLU A 175 -10.82 -4.16 -1.45
N LEU A 176 -11.52 -4.19 -0.31
CA LEU A 176 -11.27 -3.33 0.83
C LEU A 176 -10.87 -4.22 2.02
N GLN A 177 -9.63 -4.10 2.46
CA GLN A 177 -9.11 -4.85 3.59
C GLN A 177 -9.23 -4.01 4.86
N LEU A 178 -9.92 -4.55 5.85
CA LEU A 178 -9.98 -4.00 7.20
C LEU A 178 -9.09 -4.85 8.11
N GLY A 179 -8.01 -4.25 8.60
CA GLY A 179 -7.08 -4.90 9.51
C GLY A 179 -7.15 -4.30 10.90
N PHE A 180 -6.94 -5.11 11.95
CA PHE A 180 -6.67 -4.58 13.27
C PHE A 180 -5.20 -4.25 13.44
N LEU A 181 -4.91 -3.19 14.19
CA LEU A 181 -3.54 -2.78 14.50
C LEU A 181 -2.80 -3.93 15.20
N LYS A 182 -1.59 -4.19 14.71
CA LYS A 182 -0.67 -5.15 15.31
C LYS A 182 0.53 -4.42 15.90
N LEU A 183 0.77 -4.60 17.18
CA LEU A 183 1.89 -3.98 17.89
C LEU A 183 3.17 -4.78 17.64
N LEU A 184 3.69 -4.72 16.40
CA LEU A 184 4.80 -5.53 15.92
C LEU A 184 6.09 -5.21 16.67
N ARG A 185 6.88 -6.24 17.00
CA ARG A 185 8.13 -6.11 17.75
C ARG A 185 9.13 -5.18 17.04
N GLY A 186 9.72 -4.27 17.80
CA GLY A 186 10.71 -3.31 17.29
C GLY A 186 10.12 -1.98 16.82
N THR A 187 8.83 -1.92 16.46
CA THR A 187 8.18 -0.71 15.97
C THR A 187 8.12 0.39 17.04
N SER A 188 8.14 1.65 16.60
CA SER A 188 8.06 2.80 17.51
C SER A 188 6.70 2.85 18.22
N LEU A 189 5.62 2.53 17.52
CA LEU A 189 4.28 2.52 18.10
C LEU A 189 4.16 1.50 19.25
N ARG A 190 4.78 0.32 19.12
CA ARG A 190 4.83 -0.66 20.21
C ARG A 190 5.62 -0.15 21.42
N LYS A 191 6.72 0.58 21.22
CA LYS A 191 7.51 1.16 22.32
C LYS A 191 6.71 2.23 23.08
N GLU A 192 5.81 2.91 22.41
CA GLU A 192 4.94 3.95 22.96
C GLU A 192 3.55 3.43 23.35
N ALA A 193 3.34 2.10 23.40
CA ALA A 193 2.03 1.48 23.63
C ALA A 193 1.30 2.02 24.88
N SER A 194 2.03 2.25 25.97
CA SER A 194 1.46 2.79 27.22
C SER A 194 0.89 4.20 27.07
N LYS A 195 1.45 5.02 26.19
CA LYS A 195 0.98 6.39 25.91
C LYS A 195 -0.45 6.40 25.35
N TYR A 196 -0.77 5.39 24.56
CA TYR A 196 -2.07 5.24 23.89
C TYR A 196 -3.01 4.26 24.60
N GLY A 197 -2.61 3.78 25.77
CA GLY A 197 -3.40 2.78 26.52
C GLY A 197 -3.57 1.45 25.79
N TYR A 198 -2.64 1.10 24.90
CA TYR A 198 -2.71 -0.13 24.13
C TYR A 198 -2.57 -1.38 24.99
N VAL A 199 -3.60 -2.21 24.95
CA VAL A 199 -3.57 -3.59 25.42
C VAL A 199 -3.69 -4.49 24.20
N TYR A 200 -2.74 -5.39 24.05
CA TYR A 200 -2.59 -6.23 22.85
C TYR A 200 -2.11 -7.63 23.22
N ASP A 201 -2.32 -8.60 22.33
CA ASP A 201 -1.86 -9.96 22.56
C ASP A 201 -0.32 -9.99 22.64
N SER A 202 0.21 -10.62 23.67
CA SER A 202 1.65 -10.81 23.86
C SER A 202 2.27 -11.78 22.86
N LYS A 203 1.44 -12.65 22.26
CA LYS A 203 1.82 -13.62 21.23
C LYS A 203 1.55 -13.05 19.83
N SER A 204 2.23 -13.61 18.83
CA SER A 204 1.95 -13.30 17.43
C SER A 204 0.47 -13.65 17.10
N PRO A 205 -0.22 -12.76 16.39
CA PRO A 205 0.23 -11.61 15.62
C PRO A 205 0.34 -10.27 16.38
N TYR A 206 0.27 -10.25 17.72
CA TYR A 206 0.36 -9.05 18.56
C TYR A 206 -0.78 -8.06 18.31
N GLU A 207 -1.96 -8.59 18.08
CA GLU A 207 -3.14 -7.81 17.69
C GLU A 207 -3.66 -6.98 18.85
N LEU A 208 -4.14 -5.78 18.55
CA LEU A 208 -4.77 -4.88 19.51
C LEU A 208 -6.04 -5.51 20.06
N ILE A 209 -6.23 -5.39 21.39
CA ILE A 209 -7.45 -5.82 22.09
C ILE A 209 -8.31 -4.61 22.44
N TYR A 210 -7.70 -3.53 22.93
CA TYR A 210 -8.34 -2.22 23.17
C TYR A 210 -7.29 -1.13 23.37
N SER A 211 -7.73 0.14 23.33
CA SER A 211 -6.89 1.32 23.55
C SER A 211 -7.68 2.40 24.31
N ASN A 212 -7.09 3.60 24.45
CA ASN A 212 -7.80 4.76 24.95
C ASN A 212 -8.92 5.23 23.98
N ASP A 213 -8.79 4.96 22.69
CA ASP A 213 -9.68 5.44 21.64
C ASP A 213 -10.69 4.38 21.17
N LEU A 214 -10.33 3.08 21.23
CA LEU A 214 -11.20 1.95 20.95
C LEU A 214 -11.35 1.07 22.20
N THR A 215 -12.55 0.89 22.65
CA THR A 215 -12.87 0.05 23.82
C THR A 215 -13.11 -1.41 23.42
N LYS A 216 -13.30 -2.28 24.43
CA LYS A 216 -13.65 -3.70 24.15
C LYS A 216 -15.05 -3.91 23.58
N ASN A 217 -15.90 -2.88 23.66
CA ASN A 217 -17.30 -2.95 23.20
C ASN A 217 -17.47 -2.36 21.80
N ASP A 218 -16.45 -1.73 21.26
CA ASP A 218 -16.40 -1.23 19.90
C ASP A 218 -15.98 -2.32 18.91
#